data_797fae2810a049971c2e93fd5f5fa5c2
#
_entry.id   797fae2810a049971c2e93fd5f5fa5c2
#
_cell.length_a   1.000
_cell.length_b   1.000
_cell.length_c   1.000
_cell.angle_alpha   90.00
_cell.angle_beta   90.00
_cell.angle_gamma   90.00
#
_symmetry.space_group_name_H-M   'P 1'
#
loop_
_entity.id
_entity.type
_entity.pdbx_description
1 polymer ?
#
loop_
_entity_poly.entity_id
_entity_poly.type
_entity_poly.pdbx_seq_one_letter_code
_entity_poly.pdbx_strand_id
1 'polypeptide(L)'
;LAAGELDAPDCADCHGEHEIRGADDPASMVYSARLSKTTCVWCHESERIVKRYGLPAQRQASYEDSYHGLADRAGSTVVANCASCHGIHDILPSTDPLSKIHADNLPETCGQCHPGAGKNFALGTIHVAEGVANGEHPVVNWVRRFYIWLIVVVIGGMVLHNGIDFVRKGRAPRLPRGHDYLRFTLSERLQHATMAGSFIVLAYSGFALKFPGAWWAAPLAWLGDGESTRTVVHRIAATAMVGVCVYHLFYMGLARRG
;
A
#
# COMPACT_ATOMS: atom_id res chain seq x y z
N LEU A 1 3.41 -30.13 -20.23
CA LEU A 1 3.09 -30.94 -21.42
C LEU A 1 4.05 -32.14 -21.53
N ALA A 2 5.37 -31.94 -21.34
CA ALA A 2 6.35 -33.03 -21.46
C ALA A 2 6.12 -34.19 -20.45
N ALA A 3 5.52 -33.91 -19.29
CA ALA A 3 5.16 -34.89 -18.28
C ALA A 3 3.72 -35.44 -18.43
N GLY A 4 3.00 -35.09 -19.51
CA GLY A 4 1.61 -35.50 -19.72
C GLY A 4 0.57 -34.70 -18.97
N GLU A 5 0.95 -33.59 -18.32
CA GLU A 5 0.05 -32.71 -17.62
C GLU A 5 -0.67 -31.78 -18.61
N LEU A 6 -1.98 -31.99 -18.77
CA LEU A 6 -2.80 -31.27 -19.75
C LEU A 6 -3.11 -29.82 -19.33
N ASP A 7 -2.98 -29.50 -18.04
CA ASP A 7 -3.21 -28.16 -17.51
C ASP A 7 -1.90 -27.36 -17.38
N ALA A 8 -0.76 -27.91 -17.81
CA ALA A 8 0.48 -27.14 -17.85
C ALA A 8 0.39 -26.09 -18.97
N PRO A 9 0.73 -24.80 -18.69
CA PRO A 9 0.61 -23.75 -19.68
C PRO A 9 1.53 -24.00 -20.87
N ASP A 10 1.05 -23.69 -22.06
CA ASP A 10 1.85 -23.62 -23.26
C ASP A 10 2.17 -22.15 -23.64
N CYS A 11 2.85 -21.98 -24.78
CA CYS A 11 3.24 -20.63 -25.21
C CYS A 11 2.01 -19.74 -25.48
N ALA A 12 0.93 -20.31 -26.01
CA ALA A 12 -0.26 -19.57 -26.38
C ALA A 12 -1.07 -19.08 -25.16
N ASP A 13 -1.03 -19.81 -24.05
CA ASP A 13 -1.70 -19.40 -22.81
C ASP A 13 -1.20 -18.07 -22.25
N CYS A 14 0.10 -17.77 -22.49
CA CYS A 14 0.71 -16.54 -22.02
C CYS A 14 0.86 -15.47 -23.12
N HIS A 15 1.13 -15.87 -24.36
CA HIS A 15 1.42 -14.98 -25.46
C HIS A 15 0.26 -14.77 -26.45
N GLY A 16 -0.79 -15.59 -26.36
CA GLY A 16 -1.87 -15.64 -27.33
C GLY A 16 -1.51 -16.49 -28.56
N GLU A 17 -2.50 -16.88 -29.33
CA GLU A 17 -2.34 -17.69 -30.55
C GLU A 17 -2.09 -16.82 -31.79
N HIS A 18 -2.67 -15.65 -31.82
CA HIS A 18 -2.63 -14.71 -32.94
C HIS A 18 -2.15 -13.34 -32.43
N GLU A 19 -1.51 -12.56 -33.33
CA GLU A 19 -1.01 -11.22 -32.99
C GLU A 19 -0.11 -11.19 -31.74
N ILE A 20 0.85 -12.13 -31.66
CA ILE A 20 1.82 -12.17 -30.56
C ILE A 20 2.60 -10.86 -30.54
N ARG A 21 2.51 -10.13 -29.43
CA ARG A 21 3.09 -8.80 -29.24
C ARG A 21 4.26 -8.85 -28.26
N GLY A 22 5.20 -7.91 -28.43
CA GLY A 22 6.31 -7.74 -27.50
C GLY A 22 5.85 -7.42 -26.07
N ALA A 23 6.70 -7.71 -25.09
CA ALA A 23 6.38 -7.46 -23.67
C ALA A 23 6.29 -5.96 -23.32
N ASP A 24 6.76 -5.09 -24.18
CA ASP A 24 6.70 -3.62 -24.10
C ASP A 24 5.41 -3.03 -24.65
N ASP A 25 4.64 -3.81 -25.45
CA ASP A 25 3.34 -3.37 -25.97
C ASP A 25 2.25 -3.47 -24.89
N PRO A 26 1.57 -2.37 -24.52
CA PRO A 26 0.49 -2.41 -23.53
C PRO A 26 -0.69 -3.35 -23.90
N ALA A 27 -0.85 -3.69 -25.17
CA ALA A 27 -1.84 -4.65 -25.63
C ALA A 27 -1.40 -6.11 -25.50
N SER A 28 -0.10 -6.37 -25.23
CA SER A 28 0.43 -7.72 -25.02
C SER A 28 -0.13 -8.37 -23.77
N MET A 29 -0.41 -9.66 -23.83
CA MET A 29 -0.79 -10.45 -22.65
C MET A 29 0.34 -10.51 -21.62
N VAL A 30 1.59 -10.47 -22.06
CA VAL A 30 2.78 -10.48 -21.18
C VAL A 30 3.28 -9.08 -20.82
N TYR A 31 2.51 -8.03 -21.10
CA TYR A 31 2.82 -6.69 -20.62
C TYR A 31 2.84 -6.63 -19.09
N SER A 32 3.84 -5.97 -18.51
CA SER A 32 4.11 -5.93 -17.07
C SER A 32 2.84 -5.71 -16.20
N ALA A 33 2.03 -4.72 -16.56
CA ALA A 33 0.81 -4.40 -15.79
C ALA A 33 -0.35 -5.40 -16.00
N ARG A 34 -0.22 -6.39 -16.88
CA ARG A 34 -1.24 -7.44 -17.11
C ARG A 34 -0.90 -8.74 -16.39
N LEU A 35 0.35 -9.01 -16.11
CA LEU A 35 0.80 -10.29 -15.54
C LEU A 35 0.07 -10.63 -14.24
N SER A 36 0.00 -9.68 -13.32
CA SER A 36 -0.64 -9.84 -12.02
C SER A 36 -2.17 -9.73 -12.05
N LYS A 37 -2.74 -9.15 -13.12
CA LYS A 37 -4.19 -8.86 -13.20
C LYS A 37 -4.94 -9.88 -14.06
N THR A 38 -4.29 -10.45 -15.06
CA THR A 38 -4.94 -11.34 -16.03
C THR A 38 -4.14 -12.60 -16.32
N THR A 39 -2.92 -12.47 -16.79
CA THR A 39 -2.18 -13.60 -17.39
C THR A 39 -1.88 -14.71 -16.39
N CYS A 40 -1.22 -14.39 -15.28
CA CYS A 40 -0.90 -15.41 -14.26
C CYS A 40 -2.15 -15.84 -13.50
N VAL A 41 -3.06 -14.92 -13.27
CA VAL A 41 -4.28 -15.10 -12.48
C VAL A 41 -5.25 -16.07 -13.13
N TRP A 42 -5.30 -16.11 -14.45
CA TRP A 42 -6.13 -17.04 -15.21
C TRP A 42 -6.05 -18.50 -14.71
N CYS A 43 -4.83 -18.96 -14.43
CA CYS A 43 -4.62 -20.32 -13.90
C CYS A 43 -4.56 -20.32 -12.36
N HIS A 44 -3.86 -19.35 -11.74
CA HIS A 44 -3.60 -19.37 -10.31
C HIS A 44 -4.81 -19.00 -9.41
N GLU A 45 -5.89 -18.45 -9.97
CA GLU A 45 -7.18 -18.25 -9.29
C GLU A 45 -8.28 -19.22 -9.81
N SER A 46 -7.94 -20.07 -10.78
CA SER A 46 -8.87 -21.10 -11.25
C SER A 46 -9.08 -22.16 -10.17
N GLU A 47 -10.31 -22.25 -9.64
CA GLU A 47 -10.67 -23.22 -8.60
C GLU A 47 -10.35 -24.67 -9.02
N ARG A 48 -10.55 -24.98 -10.29
CA ARG A 48 -10.25 -26.29 -10.87
C ARG A 48 -8.75 -26.63 -10.79
N ILE A 49 -7.90 -25.70 -11.21
CA ILE A 49 -6.44 -25.88 -11.23
C ILE A 49 -5.88 -25.87 -9.80
N VAL A 50 -6.32 -24.91 -8.99
CA VAL A 50 -5.91 -24.79 -7.59
C VAL A 50 -6.21 -26.06 -6.80
N LYS A 51 -7.42 -26.62 -6.93
CA LYS A 51 -7.80 -27.88 -6.26
C LYS A 51 -7.07 -29.09 -6.81
N ARG A 52 -6.95 -29.20 -8.15
CA ARG A 52 -6.31 -30.35 -8.80
C ARG A 52 -4.84 -30.52 -8.43
N TYR A 53 -4.11 -29.40 -8.39
CA TYR A 53 -2.66 -29.38 -8.15
C TYR A 53 -2.26 -28.97 -6.73
N GLY A 54 -3.21 -28.78 -5.84
CA GLY A 54 -2.95 -28.37 -4.47
C GLY A 54 -2.25 -27.00 -4.36
N LEU A 55 -2.50 -26.11 -5.33
CA LEU A 55 -1.91 -24.78 -5.31
C LEU A 55 -2.53 -23.93 -4.20
N PRO A 56 -1.76 -23.05 -3.58
CA PRO A 56 -2.32 -22.11 -2.60
C PRO A 56 -3.32 -21.16 -3.27
N ALA A 57 -4.53 -21.08 -2.73
CA ALA A 57 -5.57 -20.18 -3.21
C ALA A 57 -5.28 -18.70 -2.88
N GLN A 58 -6.02 -17.78 -3.52
CA GLN A 58 -6.00 -16.33 -3.24
C GLN A 58 -4.61 -15.68 -3.40
N ARG A 59 -3.82 -16.15 -4.37
CA ARG A 59 -2.49 -15.60 -4.61
C ARG A 59 -2.54 -14.17 -5.14
N GLN A 60 -3.51 -13.85 -5.98
CA GLN A 60 -3.74 -12.49 -6.46
C GLN A 60 -4.09 -11.56 -5.30
N ALA A 61 -5.10 -11.90 -4.51
CA ALA A 61 -5.55 -11.07 -3.40
C ALA A 61 -4.41 -10.82 -2.39
N SER A 62 -3.63 -11.85 -2.08
CA SER A 62 -2.49 -11.73 -1.17
C SER A 62 -1.35 -10.88 -1.74
N TYR A 63 -1.11 -10.95 -3.05
CA TYR A 63 -0.17 -10.04 -3.72
C TYR A 63 -0.68 -8.60 -3.71
N GLU A 64 -1.94 -8.37 -4.06
CA GLU A 64 -2.57 -7.05 -4.10
C GLU A 64 -2.58 -6.33 -2.75
N ASP A 65 -2.56 -7.07 -1.64
CA ASP A 65 -2.43 -6.51 -0.29
C ASP A 65 -0.98 -6.21 0.11
N SER A 66 0.01 -6.71 -0.65
CA SER A 66 1.40 -6.33 -0.47
C SER A 66 1.67 -4.91 -0.99
N TYR A 67 2.81 -4.30 -0.57
CA TYR A 67 3.21 -3.01 -1.14
C TYR A 67 3.41 -3.07 -2.67
N HIS A 68 3.99 -4.16 -3.19
CA HIS A 68 4.17 -4.35 -4.62
C HIS A 68 2.82 -4.36 -5.35
N GLY A 69 1.85 -5.11 -4.85
CA GLY A 69 0.52 -5.16 -5.44
C GLY A 69 -0.26 -3.85 -5.30
N LEU A 70 -0.10 -3.12 -4.18
CA LEU A 70 -0.69 -1.80 -4.01
C LEU A 70 -0.16 -0.80 -5.05
N ALA A 71 1.14 -0.79 -5.29
CA ALA A 71 1.77 0.09 -6.27
C ALA A 71 1.43 -0.33 -7.72
N ASP A 72 1.36 -1.64 -8.01
CA ASP A 72 0.92 -2.18 -9.30
C ASP A 72 -0.54 -1.78 -9.61
N ARG A 73 -1.44 -1.89 -8.64
CA ARG A 73 -2.83 -1.42 -8.79
C ARG A 73 -2.93 0.09 -9.01
N ALA A 74 -2.02 0.85 -8.40
CA ALA A 74 -1.93 2.30 -8.59
C ALA A 74 -1.31 2.71 -9.94
N GLY A 75 -0.88 1.75 -10.77
CA GLY A 75 -0.37 1.97 -12.12
C GLY A 75 1.14 2.03 -12.24
N SER A 76 1.90 1.69 -11.21
CA SER A 76 3.36 1.63 -11.28
C SER A 76 3.81 0.50 -12.22
N THR A 77 4.62 0.83 -13.22
CA THR A 77 5.19 -0.13 -14.18
C THR A 77 6.58 -0.62 -13.78
N VAL A 78 7.16 -0.03 -12.74
CA VAL A 78 8.52 -0.38 -12.25
C VAL A 78 8.50 -1.27 -11.01
N VAL A 79 7.32 -1.49 -10.43
CA VAL A 79 7.17 -2.35 -9.26
C VAL A 79 7.25 -3.82 -9.65
N ALA A 80 7.76 -4.66 -8.73
CA ALA A 80 7.82 -6.08 -8.95
C ALA A 80 6.42 -6.70 -9.09
N ASN A 81 6.23 -7.49 -10.13
CA ASN A 81 5.04 -8.29 -10.41
C ASN A 81 5.33 -9.80 -10.24
N CYS A 82 4.39 -10.66 -10.60
CA CYS A 82 4.55 -12.11 -10.47
C CYS A 82 5.83 -12.61 -11.14
N ALA A 83 6.08 -12.22 -12.39
CA ALA A 83 7.24 -12.68 -13.16
C ALA A 83 8.57 -12.16 -12.61
N SER A 84 8.58 -11.00 -11.97
CA SER A 84 9.79 -10.43 -11.37
C SER A 84 10.37 -11.34 -10.27
N CYS A 85 9.51 -12.01 -9.52
CA CYS A 85 9.91 -12.92 -8.45
C CYS A 85 9.96 -14.37 -8.91
N HIS A 86 8.95 -14.84 -9.65
CA HIS A 86 8.80 -16.25 -10.00
C HIS A 86 9.53 -16.67 -11.27
N GLY A 87 10.02 -15.72 -12.08
CA GLY A 87 10.56 -15.99 -13.40
C GLY A 87 9.47 -15.99 -14.48
N ILE A 88 9.85 -16.32 -15.71
CA ILE A 88 8.99 -16.25 -16.89
C ILE A 88 8.81 -17.65 -17.52
N HIS A 89 9.89 -18.27 -17.96
CA HIS A 89 9.86 -19.57 -18.65
C HIS A 89 10.32 -20.73 -17.77
N ASP A 90 10.85 -20.46 -16.60
CA ASP A 90 11.44 -21.37 -15.64
C ASP A 90 10.77 -21.23 -14.25
N ILE A 91 9.43 -21.20 -14.25
CA ILE A 91 8.67 -21.06 -13.01
C ILE A 91 8.70 -22.40 -12.27
N LEU A 92 9.47 -22.45 -11.18
CA LEU A 92 9.67 -23.65 -10.37
C LEU A 92 8.99 -23.44 -8.98
N PRO A 93 8.59 -24.55 -8.33
CA PRO A 93 8.04 -24.48 -6.97
C PRO A 93 9.10 -23.95 -5.98
N SER A 94 8.66 -23.31 -4.92
CA SER A 94 9.56 -22.73 -3.89
C SER A 94 10.44 -23.76 -3.17
N THR A 95 10.12 -25.05 -3.29
CA THR A 95 10.90 -26.16 -2.74
C THR A 95 12.06 -26.60 -3.65
N ASP A 96 12.08 -26.17 -4.91
CA ASP A 96 13.14 -26.49 -5.84
C ASP A 96 14.33 -25.53 -5.61
N PRO A 97 15.55 -26.05 -5.39
CA PRO A 97 16.75 -25.23 -5.17
C PRO A 97 17.10 -24.27 -6.34
N LEU A 98 16.61 -24.56 -7.55
CA LEU A 98 16.82 -23.71 -8.73
C LEU A 98 15.76 -22.61 -8.86
N SER A 99 14.69 -22.67 -8.06
CA SER A 99 13.62 -21.67 -8.08
C SER A 99 14.14 -20.31 -7.61
N LYS A 100 13.78 -19.24 -8.31
CA LYS A 100 14.07 -17.85 -7.89
C LYS A 100 13.46 -17.50 -6.53
N ILE A 101 12.38 -18.19 -6.16
CA ILE A 101 11.70 -18.01 -4.87
C ILE A 101 12.07 -19.06 -3.82
N HIS A 102 13.09 -19.89 -4.08
CA HIS A 102 13.67 -20.74 -3.04
C HIS A 102 14.29 -19.86 -1.95
N ALA A 103 14.18 -20.27 -0.69
CA ALA A 103 14.63 -19.48 0.46
C ALA A 103 16.07 -18.96 0.36
N ASP A 104 16.97 -19.76 -0.19
CA ASP A 104 18.37 -19.39 -0.36
C ASP A 104 18.59 -18.40 -1.51
N ASN A 105 17.71 -18.37 -2.51
CA ASN A 105 17.81 -17.51 -3.69
C ASN A 105 17.05 -16.16 -3.53
N LEU A 106 16.18 -16.06 -2.53
CA LEU A 106 15.42 -14.83 -2.27
C LEU A 106 16.28 -13.57 -2.11
N PRO A 107 17.45 -13.61 -1.42
CA PRO A 107 18.32 -12.42 -1.32
C PRO A 107 18.76 -11.90 -2.69
N GLU A 108 19.07 -12.78 -3.63
CA GLU A 108 19.44 -12.41 -4.99
C GLU A 108 18.24 -11.88 -5.78
N THR A 109 17.10 -12.57 -5.69
CA THR A 109 15.86 -12.17 -6.36
C THR A 109 15.36 -10.81 -5.88
N CYS A 110 15.34 -10.58 -4.58
CA CYS A 110 14.98 -9.28 -4.00
C CYS A 110 16.05 -8.21 -4.31
N GLY A 111 17.32 -8.62 -4.33
CA GLY A 111 18.49 -7.76 -4.57
C GLY A 111 18.50 -7.10 -5.94
N GLN A 112 17.80 -7.65 -6.93
CA GLN A 112 17.68 -7.04 -8.27
C GLN A 112 17.06 -5.63 -8.21
N CYS A 113 16.16 -5.38 -7.27
CA CYS A 113 15.52 -4.09 -7.10
C CYS A 113 15.87 -3.43 -5.75
N HIS A 114 16.27 -4.22 -4.74
CA HIS A 114 16.62 -3.77 -3.40
C HIS A 114 18.11 -4.00 -3.11
N PRO A 115 18.99 -3.05 -3.47
CA PRO A 115 20.43 -3.19 -3.23
C PRO A 115 20.72 -3.48 -1.76
N GLY A 116 21.50 -4.55 -1.51
CA GLY A 116 21.83 -4.98 -0.15
C GLY A 116 20.77 -5.84 0.54
N ALA A 117 19.76 -6.33 -0.19
CA ALA A 117 18.80 -7.29 0.34
C ALA A 117 19.55 -8.56 0.81
N GLY A 118 19.52 -8.79 2.12
CA GLY A 118 20.08 -9.98 2.76
C GLY A 118 19.00 -10.98 3.18
N LYS A 119 19.41 -12.08 3.82
CA LYS A 119 18.49 -13.13 4.29
C LYS A 119 17.38 -12.58 5.19
N ASN A 120 17.70 -11.64 6.08
CA ASN A 120 16.69 -11.04 6.96
C ASN A 120 15.65 -10.19 6.21
N PHE A 121 16.06 -9.50 5.14
CA PHE A 121 15.14 -8.77 4.26
C PHE A 121 14.18 -9.71 3.54
N ALA A 122 14.70 -10.83 3.06
CA ALA A 122 13.96 -11.84 2.32
C ALA A 122 12.98 -12.68 3.17
N LEU A 123 13.03 -12.56 4.50
CA LEU A 123 12.03 -13.17 5.41
C LEU A 123 10.66 -12.49 5.33
N GLY A 124 10.57 -11.31 4.72
CA GLY A 124 9.31 -10.61 4.50
C GLY A 124 8.36 -11.42 3.62
N THR A 125 7.10 -11.58 4.06
CA THR A 125 6.09 -12.31 3.32
C THR A 125 5.41 -11.39 2.31
N ILE A 126 5.51 -11.71 1.01
CA ILE A 126 4.84 -10.94 -0.06
C ILE A 126 3.37 -11.34 -0.19
N HIS A 127 3.08 -12.64 -0.09
CA HIS A 127 1.72 -13.16 -0.12
C HIS A 127 1.09 -13.10 1.27
N VAL A 128 0.53 -11.94 1.62
CA VAL A 128 -0.15 -11.68 2.89
C VAL A 128 -1.64 -11.61 2.63
N ALA A 129 -2.37 -12.73 2.78
CA ALA A 129 -3.82 -12.72 2.61
C ALA A 129 -4.50 -12.27 3.91
N GLU A 130 -5.34 -11.25 3.86
CA GLU A 130 -6.26 -10.93 4.96
C GLU A 130 -7.28 -12.07 5.10
N GLY A 131 -7.34 -12.66 6.29
CA GLY A 131 -8.38 -13.64 6.64
C GLY A 131 -8.09 -15.09 6.26
N VAL A 132 -6.96 -15.43 5.67
CA VAL A 132 -6.55 -16.83 5.52
C VAL A 132 -6.05 -17.35 6.87
N ALA A 133 -6.82 -18.28 7.46
CA ALA A 133 -6.62 -18.85 8.79
C ALA A 133 -5.28 -19.61 8.98
N ASN A 134 -4.39 -19.60 8.01
CA ASN A 134 -3.21 -20.47 7.95
C ASN A 134 -1.89 -19.71 7.80
N GLY A 135 -1.65 -18.65 8.56
CA GLY A 135 -0.32 -18.02 8.52
C GLY A 135 -0.11 -16.78 9.36
N GLU A 136 -1.13 -16.05 9.75
CA GLU A 136 -0.93 -14.92 10.65
C GLU A 136 -0.77 -15.42 12.11
N HIS A 137 0.35 -15.04 12.72
CA HIS A 137 0.56 -15.30 14.15
C HIS A 137 -0.60 -14.70 14.96
N PRO A 138 -1.22 -15.43 15.91
CA PRO A 138 -2.37 -14.97 16.68
C PRO A 138 -2.19 -13.59 17.31
N VAL A 139 -0.95 -13.24 17.67
CA VAL A 139 -0.58 -11.92 18.19
C VAL A 139 -0.84 -10.81 17.19
N VAL A 140 -0.56 -11.02 15.89
CA VAL A 140 -0.78 -10.01 14.84
C VAL A 140 -2.27 -9.70 14.70
N ASN A 141 -3.12 -10.73 14.68
CA ASN A 141 -4.57 -10.56 14.64
C ASN A 141 -5.11 -9.85 15.88
N TRP A 142 -4.57 -10.18 17.06
CA TRP A 142 -4.97 -9.51 18.29
C TRP A 142 -4.57 -8.02 18.27
N VAL A 143 -3.33 -7.72 17.87
CA VAL A 143 -2.83 -6.33 17.74
C VAL A 143 -3.67 -5.56 16.73
N ARG A 144 -3.97 -6.14 15.57
CA ARG A 144 -4.84 -5.51 14.55
C ARG A 144 -6.21 -5.15 15.13
N ARG A 145 -6.89 -6.08 15.79
CA ARG A 145 -8.21 -5.84 16.41
C ARG A 145 -8.13 -4.78 17.51
N PHE A 146 -7.10 -4.84 18.35
CA PHE A 146 -6.88 -3.84 19.37
C PHE A 146 -6.73 -2.43 18.79
N TYR A 147 -5.91 -2.25 17.74
CA TYR A 147 -5.76 -0.95 17.09
C TYR A 147 -7.03 -0.45 16.41
N ILE A 148 -7.80 -1.32 15.76
CA ILE A 148 -9.09 -0.94 15.18
C ILE A 148 -10.02 -0.41 16.26
N TRP A 149 -10.17 -1.14 17.36
CA TRP A 149 -10.99 -0.70 18.49
C TRP A 149 -10.47 0.60 19.10
N LEU A 150 -9.18 0.73 19.29
CA LEU A 150 -8.55 1.95 19.81
C LEU A 150 -8.87 3.16 18.92
N ILE A 151 -8.73 3.02 17.60
CA ILE A 151 -9.06 4.08 16.63
C ILE A 151 -10.55 4.46 16.74
N VAL A 152 -11.44 3.49 16.74
CA VAL A 152 -12.89 3.74 16.84
C VAL A 152 -13.24 4.47 18.15
N VAL A 153 -12.72 4.01 19.26
CA VAL A 153 -12.98 4.60 20.58
C VAL A 153 -12.40 6.00 20.70
N VAL A 154 -11.13 6.19 20.29
CA VAL A 154 -10.47 7.49 20.42
C VAL A 154 -11.08 8.50 19.45
N ILE A 155 -11.14 8.18 18.17
CA ILE A 155 -11.68 9.12 17.17
C ILE A 155 -13.18 9.34 17.39
N GLY A 156 -13.94 8.28 17.61
CA GLY A 156 -15.37 8.37 17.90
C GLY A 156 -15.65 9.20 19.16
N GLY A 157 -14.90 8.96 20.24
CA GLY A 157 -14.98 9.75 21.47
C GLY A 157 -14.64 11.22 21.26
N MET A 158 -13.58 11.52 20.50
CA MET A 158 -13.22 12.90 20.14
C MET A 158 -14.29 13.59 19.30
N VAL A 159 -14.84 12.91 18.29
CA VAL A 159 -15.92 13.46 17.45
C VAL A 159 -17.17 13.72 18.28
N LEU A 160 -17.56 12.77 19.13
CA LEU A 160 -18.71 12.92 20.02
C LEU A 160 -18.51 14.08 21.00
N HIS A 161 -17.35 14.13 21.69
CA HIS A 161 -17.04 15.19 22.65
C HIS A 161 -17.06 16.57 21.98
N ASN A 162 -16.34 16.74 20.86
CA ASN A 162 -16.30 18.01 20.15
C ASN A 162 -17.65 18.39 19.55
N GLY A 163 -18.44 17.40 19.07
CA GLY A 163 -19.79 17.62 18.58
C GLY A 163 -20.73 18.14 19.68
N ILE A 164 -20.69 17.52 20.85
CA ILE A 164 -21.48 17.98 22.02
C ILE A 164 -21.04 19.40 22.44
N ASP A 165 -19.75 19.65 22.53
CA ASP A 165 -19.21 20.97 22.90
C ASP A 165 -19.60 22.04 21.87
N PHE A 166 -19.52 21.73 20.59
CA PHE A 166 -19.94 22.61 19.50
C PHE A 166 -21.41 22.97 19.59
N VAL A 167 -22.30 21.97 19.78
CA VAL A 167 -23.73 22.19 19.92
C VAL A 167 -24.05 23.01 21.17
N ARG A 168 -23.42 22.71 22.31
CA ARG A 168 -23.60 23.47 23.57
C ARG A 168 -23.15 24.93 23.39
N LYS A 169 -22.01 25.18 22.82
CA LYS A 169 -21.50 26.55 22.59
C LYS A 169 -22.30 27.31 21.55
N GLY A 170 -22.82 26.63 20.53
CA GLY A 170 -23.74 27.24 19.55
C GLY A 170 -25.10 27.68 20.12
N ARG A 171 -25.56 26.99 21.16
CA ARG A 171 -26.81 27.29 21.85
C ARG A 171 -26.64 28.27 23.05
N ALA A 172 -25.41 28.47 23.51
CA ALA A 172 -25.15 29.38 24.63
C ALA A 172 -25.40 30.83 24.22
N PRO A 173 -26.03 31.67 25.12
CA PRO A 173 -26.15 33.10 24.90
C PRO A 173 -24.77 33.71 24.63
N ARG A 174 -24.67 34.56 23.60
CA ARG A 174 -23.41 35.29 23.32
C ARG A 174 -23.22 36.32 24.46
N LEU A 175 -22.29 36.03 25.34
CA LEU A 175 -21.85 36.99 26.33
C LEU A 175 -21.22 38.21 25.65
N PRO A 176 -21.38 39.45 26.24
CA PRO A 176 -20.63 40.62 25.75
C PRO A 176 -19.15 40.29 25.65
N ARG A 177 -18.53 40.73 24.56
CA ARG A 177 -17.07 40.54 24.36
C ARG A 177 -16.31 41.21 25.49
N GLY A 178 -15.81 40.40 26.43
CA GLY A 178 -14.80 40.85 27.37
C GLY A 178 -13.44 40.99 26.66
N HIS A 179 -12.40 41.38 27.40
CA HIS A 179 -11.07 41.55 26.85
C HIS A 179 -10.64 40.33 26.06
N ASP A 180 -10.33 40.54 24.76
CA ASP A 180 -9.80 39.47 23.89
C ASP A 180 -8.34 39.20 24.28
N TYR A 181 -8.04 38.00 24.79
CA TYR A 181 -6.63 37.63 24.90
C TYR A 181 -6.18 36.88 23.66
N LEU A 182 -4.94 37.17 23.27
CA LEU A 182 -4.28 36.44 22.21
C LEU A 182 -4.00 35.00 22.69
N ARG A 183 -4.80 34.00 22.24
CA ARG A 183 -4.61 32.62 22.62
C ARG A 183 -3.43 31.95 21.91
N PHE A 184 -3.20 32.30 20.66
CA PHE A 184 -2.12 31.79 19.82
C PHE A 184 -1.48 32.92 19.05
N THR A 185 -0.16 32.95 19.07
CA THR A 185 0.65 33.81 18.21
C THR A 185 0.47 33.42 16.74
N LEU A 186 0.86 34.28 15.82
CA LEU A 186 0.83 33.98 14.39
C LEU A 186 1.68 32.73 14.07
N SER A 187 2.86 32.61 14.71
CA SER A 187 3.75 31.46 14.57
C SER A 187 3.05 30.15 14.96
N GLU A 188 2.39 30.12 16.11
CA GLU A 188 1.66 28.92 16.58
C GLU A 188 0.50 28.54 15.66
N ARG A 189 -0.22 29.54 15.13
CA ARG A 189 -1.30 29.29 14.14
C ARG A 189 -0.75 28.70 12.86
N LEU A 190 0.36 29.23 12.34
CA LEU A 190 1.00 28.70 11.13
C LEU A 190 1.55 27.28 11.35
N GLN A 191 2.18 27.02 12.48
CA GLN A 191 2.64 25.69 12.84
C GLN A 191 1.48 24.69 12.86
N HIS A 192 0.38 25.03 13.53
CA HIS A 192 -0.79 24.17 13.61
C HIS A 192 -1.43 23.96 12.23
N ALA A 193 -1.58 25.02 11.43
CA ALA A 193 -2.13 24.91 10.08
C ALA A 193 -1.27 24.03 9.17
N THR A 194 0.06 24.19 9.21
CA THR A 194 1.00 23.36 8.44
C THR A 194 0.93 21.90 8.88
N MET A 195 0.92 21.64 10.19
CA MET A 195 0.83 20.28 10.74
C MET A 195 -0.49 19.62 10.36
N ALA A 196 -1.63 20.29 10.54
CA ALA A 196 -2.95 19.77 10.19
C ALA A 196 -3.08 19.55 8.68
N GLY A 197 -2.65 20.50 7.86
CA GLY A 197 -2.70 20.39 6.40
C GLY A 197 -1.82 19.26 5.89
N SER A 198 -0.58 19.15 6.35
CA SER A 198 0.30 18.05 5.95
C SER A 198 -0.22 16.69 6.41
N PHE A 199 -0.80 16.58 7.60
CA PHE A 199 -1.44 15.35 8.07
C PHE A 199 -2.60 14.92 7.18
N ILE A 200 -3.49 15.85 6.81
CA ILE A 200 -4.63 15.56 5.93
C ILE A 200 -4.14 15.06 4.56
N VAL A 201 -3.13 15.73 4.00
CA VAL A 201 -2.54 15.33 2.70
C VAL A 201 -1.87 13.96 2.79
N LEU A 202 -1.14 13.67 3.86
CA LEU A 202 -0.51 12.37 4.10
C LEU A 202 -1.55 11.25 4.24
N ALA A 203 -2.59 11.48 5.03
CA ALA A 203 -3.68 10.53 5.20
C ALA A 203 -4.40 10.27 3.86
N TYR A 204 -4.77 11.33 3.15
CA TYR A 204 -5.45 11.23 1.86
C TYR A 204 -4.62 10.46 0.83
N SER A 205 -3.35 10.85 0.64
CA SER A 205 -2.47 10.20 -0.34
C SER A 205 -2.08 8.76 0.06
N GLY A 206 -2.01 8.45 1.35
CA GLY A 206 -1.80 7.10 1.86
C GLY A 206 -3.02 6.20 1.63
N PHE A 207 -4.22 6.68 1.92
CA PHE A 207 -5.45 5.94 1.63
C PHE A 207 -5.69 5.78 0.13
N ALA A 208 -5.32 6.78 -0.70
CA ALA A 208 -5.42 6.66 -2.15
C ALA A 208 -4.53 5.54 -2.71
N LEU A 209 -3.38 5.25 -2.09
CA LEU A 209 -2.58 4.08 -2.44
C LEU A 209 -3.32 2.77 -2.11
N LYS A 210 -3.91 2.66 -0.93
CA LYS A 210 -4.64 1.43 -0.52
C LYS A 210 -5.92 1.22 -1.32
N PHE A 211 -6.60 2.30 -1.73
CA PHE A 211 -7.89 2.27 -2.43
C PHE A 211 -7.88 3.08 -3.74
N PRO A 212 -7.02 2.69 -4.71
CA PRO A 212 -6.84 3.49 -5.94
C PRO A 212 -8.11 3.58 -6.81
N GLY A 213 -9.01 2.61 -6.74
CA GLY A 213 -10.29 2.60 -7.44
C GLY A 213 -11.41 3.38 -6.77
N ALA A 214 -11.18 3.99 -5.60
CA ALA A 214 -12.20 4.75 -4.92
C ALA A 214 -12.44 6.10 -5.63
N TRP A 215 -13.71 6.53 -5.75
CA TRP A 215 -14.08 7.78 -6.43
C TRP A 215 -13.35 9.01 -5.86
N TRP A 216 -13.10 9.05 -4.57
CA TRP A 216 -12.39 10.14 -3.88
C TRP A 216 -10.87 10.13 -4.14
N ALA A 217 -10.29 9.03 -4.63
CA ALA A 217 -8.87 8.94 -5.02
C ALA A 217 -8.62 9.48 -6.44
N ALA A 218 -9.67 9.56 -7.27
CA ALA A 218 -9.60 10.01 -8.66
C ALA A 218 -8.89 11.36 -8.89
N PRO A 219 -9.01 12.40 -8.04
CA PRO A 219 -8.30 13.66 -8.24
C PRO A 219 -6.77 13.51 -8.33
N LEU A 220 -6.16 12.57 -7.63
CA LEU A 220 -4.72 12.31 -7.73
C LEU A 220 -4.34 11.67 -9.08
N ALA A 221 -5.21 10.83 -9.63
CA ALA A 221 -5.00 10.21 -10.94
C ALA A 221 -5.15 11.21 -12.09
N TRP A 222 -5.93 12.28 -11.91
CA TRP A 222 -6.11 13.33 -12.94
C TRP A 222 -4.94 14.33 -12.99
N LEU A 223 -4.12 14.41 -11.96
CA LEU A 223 -3.00 15.34 -11.85
C LEU A 223 -1.71 14.83 -12.51
N GLY A 224 -1.78 13.84 -13.39
CA GLY A 224 -0.63 13.28 -14.10
C GLY A 224 -0.70 11.76 -14.21
N ASP A 225 0.44 11.07 -14.10
CA ASP A 225 0.52 9.61 -14.13
C ASP A 225 0.02 8.91 -12.83
N GLY A 226 -0.73 9.62 -12.01
CA GLY A 226 -1.38 9.12 -10.80
C GLY A 226 -0.40 8.72 -9.70
N GLU A 227 0.39 7.68 -9.90
CA GLU A 227 1.30 7.15 -8.88
C GLU A 227 2.48 8.08 -8.60
N SER A 228 3.14 8.62 -9.62
CA SER A 228 4.22 9.61 -9.43
C SER A 228 3.72 10.85 -8.72
N THR A 229 2.57 11.39 -9.17
CA THR A 229 1.95 12.56 -8.56
C THR A 229 1.61 12.31 -7.10
N ARG A 230 0.99 11.18 -6.78
CA ARG A 230 0.69 10.76 -5.41
C ARG A 230 1.96 10.69 -4.55
N THR A 231 3.01 10.08 -5.09
CA THR A 231 4.29 9.90 -4.39
C THR A 231 4.96 11.23 -4.09
N VAL A 232 5.00 12.16 -5.06
CA VAL A 232 5.57 13.49 -4.89
C VAL A 232 4.79 14.30 -3.86
N VAL A 233 3.47 14.33 -3.96
CA VAL A 233 2.58 15.03 -3.01
C VAL A 233 2.76 14.48 -1.59
N HIS A 234 2.81 13.15 -1.44
CA HIS A 234 3.06 12.50 -0.15
C HIS A 234 4.40 12.90 0.46
N ARG A 235 5.48 12.89 -0.33
CA ARG A 235 6.82 13.27 0.12
C ARG A 235 6.91 14.75 0.52
N ILE A 236 6.30 15.65 -0.24
CA ILE A 236 6.25 17.09 0.09
C ILE A 236 5.53 17.29 1.42
N ALA A 237 4.37 16.65 1.61
CA ALA A 237 3.62 16.75 2.85
C ALA A 237 4.39 16.15 4.05
N ALA A 238 5.09 15.02 3.85
CA ALA A 238 5.95 14.42 4.87
C ALA A 238 7.09 15.34 5.27
N THR A 239 7.77 15.96 4.31
CA THR A 239 8.85 16.92 4.57
C THR A 239 8.33 18.14 5.33
N ALA A 240 7.16 18.68 4.94
CA ALA A 240 6.54 19.80 5.64
C ALA A 240 6.17 19.44 7.09
N MET A 241 5.62 18.23 7.31
CA MET A 241 5.28 17.74 8.64
C MET A 241 6.52 17.61 9.53
N VAL A 242 7.57 16.96 9.04
CA VAL A 242 8.83 16.83 9.78
C VAL A 242 9.43 18.20 10.08
N GLY A 243 9.46 19.08 9.09
CA GLY A 243 9.99 20.44 9.24
C GLY A 243 9.26 21.25 10.33
N VAL A 244 7.93 21.22 10.34
CA VAL A 244 7.16 21.93 11.37
C VAL A 244 7.32 21.30 12.75
N CYS A 245 7.45 19.99 12.87
CA CYS A 245 7.72 19.32 14.13
C CYS A 245 9.09 19.73 14.70
N VAL A 246 10.14 19.74 13.88
CA VAL A 246 11.47 20.18 14.26
C VAL A 246 11.45 21.65 14.69
N TYR A 247 10.81 22.53 13.90
CA TYR A 247 10.64 23.94 14.23
C TYR A 247 9.91 24.12 15.57
N HIS A 248 8.84 23.35 15.81
CA HIS A 248 8.07 23.40 17.06
C HIS A 248 8.94 23.06 18.28
N LEU A 249 9.79 22.04 18.18
CA LEU A 249 10.71 21.67 19.26
C LEU A 249 11.68 22.81 19.58
N PHE A 250 12.27 23.46 18.56
CA PHE A 250 13.11 24.62 18.76
C PHE A 250 12.35 25.83 19.34
N TYR A 251 11.16 26.10 18.82
CA TYR A 251 10.29 27.18 19.31
C TYR A 251 9.98 27.01 20.80
N MET A 252 9.56 25.79 21.21
CA MET A 252 9.30 25.50 22.62
C MET A 252 10.55 25.62 23.51
N GLY A 253 11.70 25.20 23.01
CA GLY A 253 12.96 25.29 23.72
C GLY A 253 13.42 26.74 23.94
N LEU A 254 13.16 27.64 22.97
CA LEU A 254 13.49 29.07 23.08
C LEU A 254 12.45 29.84 23.90
N ALA A 255 11.16 29.59 23.71
CA ALA A 255 10.08 30.26 24.44
C ALA A 255 10.10 30.00 25.96
N ARG A 256 10.69 28.88 26.40
CA ARG A 256 10.87 28.58 27.84
C ARG A 256 12.05 29.29 28.48
N ARG A 257 12.89 29.96 27.68
CA ARG A 257 14.09 30.65 28.15
C ARG A 257 13.90 32.17 28.24
N GLY A 258 12.80 32.71 27.81
CA GLY A 258 12.35 34.09 27.95
C GLY A 258 11.15 34.23 28.87
#